data_034cc32f8de18e64841b90a5ccdf1fa6
#
_entry.id   034cc32f8de18e64841b90a5ccdf1fa6
#
_cell.length_a   1.000
_cell.length_b   1.000
_cell.length_c   1.000
_cell.angle_alpha   90.00
_cell.angle_beta   90.00
_cell.angle_gamma   90.00
#
_symmetry.space_group_name_H-M   'P 1'
#
loop_
_entity.id
_entity.type
_entity.pdbx_description
1 polymer ?
#
loop_
_entity_poly.entity_id
_entity_poly.type
_entity_poly.pdbx_seq_one_letter_code
_entity_poly.pdbx_strand_id
1 'polypeptide(L)'
;MKSFTLSIAALSLAMSVQAAPSESSHHGQGTLKHWPPAAAKALNKMIARNANQSNFAVFDADNTIWRYDIEESSLPYLENKGVITRATLDPSLHLIEFKDTANYTETLYSYYNRLCEIDALICYPWAAQVYSGLKLRDLKGHIDELMAYPGTIPTSYWDGDVVVQEEINPARPFKGQIELINTLQANGIDVWIVSASNEEVVRMVVSDPKYGYNVKPENVLGVATMMRNTTSGDLTVSRKQIIDGTYNQTANLDLVLGSYLWTPATWYAGKWAAVLTYVDMWKKPILAAGDTPGSDTYMHFNVDVEKGGVHLWVNKSASNWEALQGLIKDNAEGQRENRLRVTADKNWVVVLPTDIQ
;
A
#
# COMPACT_ATOMS: atom_id res chain seq x y z
N MET A 1 34.35 61.09 12.14
CA MET A 1 35.83 60.96 12.11
C MET A 1 36.20 59.52 12.35
N LYS A 2 37.14 59.03 11.55
CA LYS A 2 37.80 57.67 11.58
C LYS A 2 37.03 56.52 10.89
N SER A 3 37.58 55.80 10.04
CA SER A 3 38.76 55.77 9.18
C SER A 3 38.57 54.48 8.31
N PHE A 4 38.61 54.63 7.01
CA PHE A 4 38.56 53.52 6.04
C PHE A 4 39.91 52.78 6.05
N THR A 5 39.88 51.47 6.04
CA THR A 5 41.03 50.64 5.69
C THR A 5 40.64 49.71 4.54
N LEU A 6 41.23 49.97 3.38
CA LEU A 6 41.20 49.07 2.21
C LEU A 6 42.12 47.89 2.47
N SER A 7 41.65 46.70 2.23
CA SER A 7 42.52 45.54 2.08
C SER A 7 42.36 44.96 0.67
N ILE A 8 43.50 44.91 0.01
CA ILE A 8 43.70 44.41 -1.35
C ILE A 8 43.62 42.87 -1.32
N ALA A 9 42.70 42.27 -2.06
CA ALA A 9 42.67 40.83 -2.27
C ALA A 9 43.45 40.48 -3.51
N ALA A 10 44.40 39.57 -3.37
CA ALA A 10 45.22 39.04 -4.45
C ALA A 10 44.39 38.04 -5.28
N LEU A 11 44.37 38.25 -6.61
CA LEU A 11 43.82 37.32 -7.59
C LEU A 11 44.77 36.12 -7.78
N SER A 12 44.37 34.94 -7.36
CA SER A 12 45.01 33.69 -7.75
C SER A 12 44.27 33.08 -8.91
N LEU A 13 44.88 33.01 -10.08
CA LEU A 13 44.43 32.28 -11.24
C LEU A 13 44.50 30.77 -10.93
N ALA A 14 43.36 30.14 -10.76
CA ALA A 14 43.28 28.68 -10.75
C ALA A 14 43.00 28.21 -12.20
N MET A 15 43.95 27.50 -12.79
CA MET A 15 43.75 26.76 -14.05
C MET A 15 42.76 25.63 -13.81
N SER A 16 41.60 25.69 -14.45
CA SER A 16 40.65 24.59 -14.52
C SER A 16 41.19 23.52 -15.45
N VAL A 17 41.64 22.39 -14.88
CA VAL A 17 41.83 21.15 -15.61
C VAL A 17 40.43 20.63 -15.91
N GLN A 18 40.01 20.70 -17.17
CA GLN A 18 38.82 20.01 -17.65
C GLN A 18 39.09 18.49 -17.62
N ALA A 19 38.50 17.83 -16.62
CA ALA A 19 38.42 16.38 -16.64
C ALA A 19 37.48 15.98 -17.78
N ALA A 20 37.93 15.07 -18.62
CA ALA A 20 37.10 14.44 -19.63
C ALA A 20 35.86 13.82 -18.99
N PRO A 21 34.69 13.81 -19.67
CA PRO A 21 33.52 13.17 -19.14
C PRO A 21 33.84 11.68 -18.93
N SER A 22 33.82 11.25 -17.67
CA SER A 22 33.85 9.83 -17.33
C SER A 22 32.62 9.21 -17.99
N GLU A 23 32.81 8.21 -18.82
CA GLU A 23 31.74 7.33 -19.27
C GLU A 23 30.97 6.86 -18.04
N SER A 24 29.72 7.29 -17.94
CA SER A 24 28.81 6.80 -16.91
C SER A 24 28.71 5.31 -17.10
N SER A 25 29.31 4.55 -16.21
CA SER A 25 29.08 3.13 -16.08
C SER A 25 27.57 2.95 -15.97
N HIS A 26 26.95 2.40 -17.01
CA HIS A 26 25.60 1.86 -16.96
C HIS A 26 25.60 0.78 -15.87
N HIS A 27 25.30 1.17 -14.64
CA HIS A 27 25.03 0.23 -13.56
C HIS A 27 23.77 -0.53 -13.96
N GLY A 28 23.94 -1.82 -14.15
CA GLY A 28 23.07 -2.83 -14.66
C GLY A 28 21.58 -2.53 -14.65
N GLN A 29 20.99 -2.41 -15.82
CA GLN A 29 19.58 -2.70 -16.01
C GLN A 29 19.36 -4.16 -15.64
N GLY A 30 19.01 -4.42 -14.36
CA GLY A 30 18.53 -5.72 -13.95
C GLY A 30 17.29 -6.03 -14.78
N THR A 31 17.38 -7.01 -15.65
CA THR A 31 16.20 -7.51 -16.38
C THR A 31 15.24 -8.08 -15.34
N LEU A 32 14.01 -7.57 -15.29
CA LEU A 32 12.93 -8.12 -14.44
C LEU A 32 12.66 -9.56 -14.87
N LYS A 33 13.15 -10.53 -14.07
CA LYS A 33 13.20 -11.95 -14.44
C LYS A 33 11.89 -12.68 -14.10
N HIS A 34 11.16 -12.17 -13.12
CA HIS A 34 9.89 -12.73 -12.65
C HIS A 34 8.68 -12.03 -13.31
N TRP A 35 8.87 -11.55 -14.54
CA TRP A 35 7.84 -10.85 -15.29
C TRP A 35 7.73 -11.38 -16.72
N PRO A 36 6.53 -11.39 -17.31
CA PRO A 36 6.37 -11.66 -18.74
C PRO A 36 7.26 -10.70 -19.56
N PRO A 37 7.89 -11.17 -20.65
CA PRO A 37 8.87 -10.36 -21.40
C PRO A 37 8.35 -9.01 -21.86
N ALA A 38 7.09 -8.91 -22.28
CA ALA A 38 6.48 -7.66 -22.72
C ALA A 38 6.31 -6.66 -21.57
N ALA A 39 5.84 -7.15 -20.39
CA ALA A 39 5.69 -6.36 -19.19
C ALA A 39 7.07 -5.90 -18.68
N ALA A 40 8.03 -6.81 -18.57
CA ALA A 40 9.40 -6.48 -18.18
C ALA A 40 10.02 -5.40 -19.08
N LYS A 41 9.83 -5.48 -20.40
CA LYS A 41 10.32 -4.47 -21.36
C LYS A 41 9.68 -3.10 -21.11
N ALA A 42 8.37 -3.04 -20.88
CA ALA A 42 7.65 -1.79 -20.63
C ALA A 42 8.10 -1.15 -19.31
N LEU A 43 8.17 -1.94 -18.24
CA LEU A 43 8.61 -1.49 -16.91
C LEU A 43 10.07 -1.03 -16.93
N ASN A 44 10.99 -1.80 -17.52
CA ASN A 44 12.40 -1.40 -17.65
C ASN A 44 12.58 -0.11 -18.45
N LYS A 45 11.79 0.09 -19.52
CA LYS A 45 11.79 1.34 -20.28
C LYS A 45 11.33 2.52 -19.44
N MET A 46 10.27 2.35 -18.64
CA MET A 46 9.76 3.38 -17.73
C MET A 46 10.81 3.70 -16.66
N ILE A 47 11.41 2.69 -16.02
CA ILE A 47 12.46 2.86 -14.99
C ILE A 47 13.65 3.62 -15.58
N ALA A 48 14.21 3.18 -16.71
CA ALA A 48 15.37 3.83 -17.36
C ALA A 48 15.11 5.30 -17.69
N ARG A 49 13.88 5.63 -18.08
CA ARG A 49 13.49 7.01 -18.42
C ARG A 49 13.38 7.91 -17.19
N ASN A 50 13.07 7.35 -16.05
CA ASN A 50 12.70 8.11 -14.85
C ASN A 50 13.70 7.95 -13.68
N ALA A 51 14.78 7.21 -13.88
CA ALA A 51 15.79 6.93 -12.86
C ALA A 51 16.46 8.21 -12.35
N ASN A 52 16.68 8.29 -11.03
CA ASN A 52 17.41 9.38 -10.35
C ASN A 52 16.86 10.80 -10.62
N GLN A 53 15.54 10.92 -10.80
CA GLN A 53 14.88 12.21 -11.05
C GLN A 53 13.91 12.60 -9.94
N SER A 54 14.08 12.06 -8.74
CA SER A 54 13.17 12.27 -7.60
C SER A 54 11.71 11.96 -7.95
N ASN A 55 11.49 10.92 -8.76
CA ASN A 55 10.18 10.39 -9.09
C ASN A 55 9.75 9.38 -8.04
N PHE A 56 8.46 9.08 -7.99
CA PHE A 56 7.93 8.06 -7.11
C PHE A 56 6.93 7.13 -7.82
N ALA A 57 6.74 5.96 -7.24
CA ALA A 57 5.77 4.95 -7.63
C ALA A 57 4.83 4.65 -6.46
N VAL A 58 3.57 4.35 -6.73
CA VAL A 58 2.57 3.98 -5.73
C VAL A 58 2.04 2.58 -6.02
N PHE A 59 1.88 1.78 -4.98
CA PHE A 59 1.39 0.40 -5.06
C PHE A 59 0.26 0.20 -4.07
N ASP A 60 -0.83 -0.39 -4.50
CA ASP A 60 -1.73 -1.08 -3.59
C ASP A 60 -1.04 -2.32 -3.01
N ALA A 61 -1.59 -2.90 -1.93
CA ALA A 61 -0.99 -4.05 -1.28
C ALA A 61 -1.66 -5.38 -1.65
N ASP A 62 -2.89 -5.60 -1.20
CA ASP A 62 -3.59 -6.87 -1.30
C ASP A 62 -3.92 -7.22 -2.76
N ASN A 63 -3.60 -8.44 -3.16
CA ASN A 63 -3.65 -8.91 -4.55
C ASN A 63 -2.82 -8.11 -5.56
N THR A 64 -2.07 -7.11 -5.11
CA THR A 64 -1.18 -6.28 -5.95
C THR A 64 0.29 -6.58 -5.70
N ILE A 65 0.82 -6.47 -4.45
CA ILE A 65 2.22 -6.82 -4.14
C ILE A 65 2.36 -8.21 -3.52
N TRP A 66 1.30 -8.74 -2.99
CA TRP A 66 1.14 -10.17 -2.63
C TRP A 66 -0.20 -10.69 -3.13
N ARG A 67 -0.31 -12.00 -3.28
CA ARG A 67 -1.56 -12.66 -3.60
C ARG A 67 -2.42 -12.79 -2.35
N TYR A 68 -3.74 -12.70 -2.50
CA TYR A 68 -4.76 -12.72 -1.46
C TYR A 68 -4.74 -11.46 -0.59
N ASP A 69 -5.65 -11.39 0.35
CA ASP A 69 -5.85 -10.25 1.24
C ASP A 69 -5.36 -10.59 2.65
N ILE A 70 -4.54 -9.68 3.21
CA ILE A 70 -3.93 -9.92 4.52
C ILE A 70 -4.94 -9.72 5.65
N GLU A 71 -5.88 -8.78 5.53
CA GLU A 71 -6.90 -8.55 6.54
C GLU A 71 -7.99 -9.61 6.49
N GLU A 72 -8.49 -9.96 5.29
CA GLU A 72 -9.43 -11.06 5.14
C GLU A 72 -8.89 -12.38 5.67
N SER A 73 -7.59 -12.63 5.54
CA SER A 73 -6.98 -13.84 6.09
C SER A 73 -6.62 -13.74 7.57
N SER A 74 -6.20 -12.58 8.06
CA SER A 74 -5.83 -12.41 9.46
C SER A 74 -7.04 -12.46 10.40
N LEU A 75 -8.20 -12.00 9.95
CA LEU A 75 -9.42 -11.98 10.76
C LEU A 75 -9.82 -13.38 11.24
N PRO A 76 -10.10 -14.37 10.38
CA PRO A 76 -10.41 -15.73 10.83
C PRO A 76 -9.21 -16.42 11.48
N TYR A 77 -7.97 -16.10 11.09
CA TYR A 77 -6.78 -16.65 11.73
C TYR A 77 -6.67 -16.26 13.20
N LEU A 78 -6.86 -14.99 13.51
CA LEU A 78 -6.81 -14.46 14.88
C LEU A 78 -8.05 -14.88 15.70
N GLU A 79 -9.20 -14.98 15.05
CA GLU A 79 -10.43 -15.49 15.68
C GLU A 79 -10.28 -16.95 16.09
N ASN A 80 -9.79 -17.82 15.19
CA ASN A 80 -9.55 -19.24 15.48
C ASN A 80 -8.50 -19.46 16.57
N LYS A 81 -7.56 -18.54 16.73
CA LYS A 81 -6.59 -18.54 17.84
C LYS A 81 -7.15 -17.96 19.15
N GLY A 82 -8.34 -17.39 19.14
CA GLY A 82 -8.92 -16.71 20.30
C GLY A 82 -8.24 -15.40 20.68
N VAL A 83 -7.45 -14.81 19.74
CA VAL A 83 -6.75 -13.52 19.93
C VAL A 83 -7.74 -12.36 19.78
N ILE A 84 -8.56 -12.41 18.74
CA ILE A 84 -9.69 -11.50 18.52
C ILE A 84 -10.96 -12.34 18.63
N THR A 85 -11.90 -11.89 19.43
CA THR A 85 -13.18 -12.57 19.63
C THR A 85 -14.30 -11.54 19.76
N ARG A 86 -15.53 -11.98 19.66
CA ARG A 86 -16.70 -11.12 19.92
C ARG A 86 -16.65 -10.46 21.30
N ALA A 87 -16.06 -11.16 22.29
CA ALA A 87 -15.94 -10.65 23.65
C ALA A 87 -14.80 -9.62 23.82
N THR A 88 -13.78 -9.67 22.98
CA THR A 88 -12.63 -8.75 23.01
C THR A 88 -12.75 -7.63 21.97
N LEU A 89 -13.75 -7.71 21.07
CA LEU A 89 -14.02 -6.67 20.08
C LEU A 89 -14.35 -5.34 20.79
N ASP A 90 -13.74 -4.25 20.31
CA ASP A 90 -14.03 -2.92 20.84
C ASP A 90 -15.55 -2.64 20.72
N PRO A 91 -16.21 -2.17 21.79
CA PRO A 91 -17.66 -1.92 21.77
C PRO A 91 -18.11 -0.98 20.65
N SER A 92 -17.25 -0.05 20.20
CA SER A 92 -17.55 0.87 19.08
C SER A 92 -17.65 0.18 17.72
N LEU A 93 -17.20 -1.08 17.63
CA LEU A 93 -17.23 -1.89 16.41
C LEU A 93 -18.44 -2.84 16.34
N HIS A 94 -19.29 -2.85 17.34
CA HIS A 94 -20.59 -3.53 17.33
C HIS A 94 -21.61 -2.68 16.56
N LEU A 95 -21.53 -2.69 15.22
CA LEU A 95 -22.31 -1.81 14.35
C LEU A 95 -23.69 -2.38 14.03
N ILE A 96 -23.81 -3.69 13.98
CA ILE A 96 -25.06 -4.45 13.75
C ILE A 96 -25.15 -5.61 14.75
N GLU A 97 -26.33 -6.18 14.91
CA GLU A 97 -26.52 -7.38 15.73
C GLU A 97 -25.89 -8.61 15.07
N PHE A 98 -25.27 -9.48 15.89
CA PHE A 98 -24.77 -10.77 15.39
C PHE A 98 -25.96 -11.68 14.98
N LYS A 99 -25.84 -12.35 13.85
CA LYS A 99 -26.84 -13.26 13.29
C LYS A 99 -26.61 -14.69 13.79
N ASP A 100 -26.89 -14.93 15.06
CA ASP A 100 -26.79 -16.24 15.69
C ASP A 100 -28.05 -17.07 15.47
N THR A 101 -27.90 -18.40 15.43
CA THR A 101 -29.00 -19.36 15.47
C THR A 101 -28.74 -20.44 16.51
N ALA A 102 -29.68 -21.37 16.72
CA ALA A 102 -29.49 -22.49 17.63
C ALA A 102 -28.28 -23.40 17.24
N ASN A 103 -27.88 -23.39 15.97
CA ASN A 103 -26.85 -24.28 15.42
C ASN A 103 -25.63 -23.55 14.88
N TYR A 104 -25.61 -22.22 14.92
CA TYR A 104 -24.49 -21.42 14.40
C TYR A 104 -24.28 -20.16 15.21
N THR A 105 -23.07 -20.00 15.72
CA THR A 105 -22.57 -18.76 16.31
C THR A 105 -21.82 -18.01 15.21
N GLU A 106 -22.27 -16.81 14.88
CA GLU A 106 -21.70 -16.03 13.80
C GLU A 106 -20.23 -15.68 14.07
N THR A 107 -19.35 -15.94 13.10
CA THR A 107 -17.93 -15.55 13.17
C THR A 107 -17.75 -14.05 12.93
N LEU A 108 -16.60 -13.50 13.34
CA LEU A 108 -16.22 -12.12 12.99
C LEU A 108 -16.01 -11.96 11.48
N TYR A 109 -15.56 -13.02 10.79
CA TYR A 109 -15.45 -13.03 9.33
C TYR A 109 -16.83 -12.92 8.66
N SER A 110 -17.84 -13.65 9.15
CA SER A 110 -19.21 -13.51 8.68
C SER A 110 -19.79 -12.12 8.95
N TYR A 111 -19.52 -11.58 10.12
CA TYR A 111 -19.95 -10.24 10.52
C TYR A 111 -19.35 -9.18 9.58
N TYR A 112 -18.05 -9.28 9.28
CA TYR A 112 -17.36 -8.44 8.30
C TYR A 112 -18.03 -8.50 6.91
N ASN A 113 -18.30 -9.70 6.39
CA ASN A 113 -18.97 -9.86 5.10
C ASN A 113 -20.35 -9.20 5.08
N ARG A 114 -21.14 -9.33 6.14
CA ARG A 114 -22.45 -8.66 6.25
C ARG A 114 -22.32 -7.14 6.31
N LEU A 115 -21.26 -6.60 6.89
CA LEU A 115 -20.99 -5.16 6.83
C LEU A 115 -20.67 -4.73 5.40
N CYS A 116 -19.93 -5.55 4.64
CA CYS A 116 -19.63 -5.29 3.22
C CYS A 116 -20.88 -5.36 2.31
N GLU A 117 -21.85 -6.18 2.65
CA GLU A 117 -23.16 -6.19 1.97
C GLU A 117 -23.92 -4.88 2.15
N ILE A 118 -23.72 -4.18 3.27
CA ILE A 118 -24.31 -2.85 3.50
C ILE A 118 -23.55 -1.82 2.65
N ASP A 119 -22.23 -1.69 2.85
CA ASP A 119 -21.38 -0.79 2.08
C ASP A 119 -19.88 -1.06 2.37
N ALA A 120 -19.05 -1.06 1.33
CA ALA A 120 -17.59 -1.18 1.47
C ALA A 120 -16.98 -0.08 2.37
N LEU A 121 -17.58 1.11 2.41
CA LEU A 121 -17.15 2.20 3.29
C LEU A 121 -17.47 1.97 4.78
N ILE A 122 -18.18 0.90 5.10
CA ILE A 122 -18.41 0.44 6.48
C ILE A 122 -17.45 -0.69 6.83
N CYS A 123 -17.34 -1.72 5.96
CA CYS A 123 -16.55 -2.90 6.29
C CYS A 123 -15.05 -2.67 6.23
N TYR A 124 -14.52 -1.89 5.28
CA TYR A 124 -13.08 -1.64 5.18
C TYR A 124 -12.51 -0.95 6.43
N PRO A 125 -13.10 0.17 6.93
CA PRO A 125 -12.64 0.73 8.19
C PRO A 125 -12.80 -0.22 9.36
N TRP A 126 -13.87 -1.02 9.41
CA TRP A 126 -14.06 -2.00 10.45
C TRP A 126 -12.96 -3.05 10.49
N ALA A 127 -12.57 -3.60 9.33
CA ALA A 127 -11.48 -4.58 9.23
C ALA A 127 -10.15 -4.01 9.73
N ALA A 128 -9.84 -2.76 9.40
CA ALA A 128 -8.63 -2.11 9.88
C ALA A 128 -8.67 -1.79 11.39
N GLN A 129 -9.85 -1.60 11.98
CA GLN A 129 -10.05 -1.27 13.38
C GLN A 129 -10.16 -2.50 14.31
N VAL A 130 -10.40 -3.69 13.75
CA VAL A 130 -10.64 -4.93 14.50
C VAL A 130 -9.46 -5.33 15.41
N TYR A 131 -8.27 -4.85 15.12
CA TYR A 131 -7.06 -5.07 15.93
C TYR A 131 -6.99 -4.21 17.18
N SER A 132 -8.01 -3.37 17.46
CA SER A 132 -8.10 -2.54 18.67
C SER A 132 -7.90 -3.38 19.93
N GLY A 133 -7.07 -2.88 20.84
CA GLY A 133 -6.70 -3.57 22.06
C GLY A 133 -5.44 -4.44 21.96
N LEU A 134 -4.95 -4.74 20.76
CA LEU A 134 -3.70 -5.50 20.58
C LEU A 134 -2.47 -4.59 20.67
N LYS A 135 -1.40 -5.08 21.28
CA LYS A 135 -0.06 -4.48 21.14
C LYS A 135 0.49 -4.75 19.75
N LEU A 136 1.18 -3.76 19.17
CA LEU A 136 1.82 -3.94 17.87
C LEU A 136 2.82 -5.11 17.85
N ARG A 137 3.53 -5.35 18.95
CA ARG A 137 4.45 -6.49 19.08
C ARG A 137 3.75 -7.84 18.93
N ASP A 138 2.61 -7.99 19.57
CA ASP A 138 1.84 -9.23 19.56
C ASP A 138 1.20 -9.43 18.18
N LEU A 139 0.62 -8.36 17.62
CA LEU A 139 0.08 -8.36 16.26
C LEU A 139 1.17 -8.71 15.23
N LYS A 140 2.38 -8.12 15.33
CA LYS A 140 3.52 -8.45 14.45
C LYS A 140 3.84 -9.94 14.51
N GLY A 141 3.87 -10.54 15.71
CA GLY A 141 4.08 -11.98 15.87
C GLY A 141 3.01 -12.80 15.13
N HIS A 142 1.76 -12.45 15.29
CA HIS A 142 0.65 -13.14 14.62
C HIS A 142 0.65 -12.96 13.11
N ILE A 143 0.97 -11.77 12.61
CA ILE A 143 1.10 -11.54 11.17
C ILE A 143 2.28 -12.35 10.59
N ASP A 144 3.39 -12.44 11.31
CA ASP A 144 4.54 -13.26 10.89
C ASP A 144 4.20 -14.76 10.82
N GLU A 145 3.43 -15.25 11.78
CA GLU A 145 2.93 -16.63 11.77
C GLU A 145 1.94 -16.87 10.62
N LEU A 146 1.02 -15.92 10.37
CA LEU A 146 0.06 -15.97 9.27
C LEU A 146 0.77 -16.04 7.91
N MET A 147 1.73 -15.13 7.68
CA MET A 147 2.50 -15.09 6.43
C MET A 147 3.30 -16.38 6.19
N ALA A 148 3.69 -17.08 7.24
CA ALA A 148 4.39 -18.38 7.18
C ALA A 148 3.42 -19.57 7.20
N TYR A 149 2.13 -19.37 7.43
CA TYR A 149 1.16 -20.45 7.60
C TYR A 149 1.01 -21.26 6.30
N PRO A 150 1.25 -22.58 6.30
CA PRO A 150 1.37 -23.34 5.05
C PRO A 150 0.02 -23.77 4.45
N GLY A 151 -1.05 -23.71 5.25
CA GLY A 151 -2.39 -24.16 4.86
C GLY A 151 -3.34 -23.01 4.53
N THR A 152 -4.62 -23.38 4.49
CA THR A 152 -5.76 -22.45 4.45
C THR A 152 -6.34 -22.29 5.85
N ILE A 153 -7.13 -21.26 6.04
CA ILE A 153 -7.72 -20.89 7.34
C ILE A 153 -9.21 -21.16 7.25
N PRO A 154 -9.73 -22.15 8.00
CA PRO A 154 -11.15 -22.46 7.99
C PRO A 154 -11.95 -21.33 8.65
N THR A 155 -13.08 -21.00 8.03
CA THR A 155 -14.06 -20.05 8.57
C THR A 155 -15.46 -20.42 8.06
N SER A 156 -16.45 -19.63 8.45
CA SER A 156 -17.82 -19.75 7.92
C SER A 156 -18.48 -18.38 7.90
N TYR A 157 -19.43 -18.21 7.00
CA TYR A 157 -20.16 -16.95 6.86
C TYR A 157 -21.58 -17.16 6.37
N TRP A 158 -22.41 -16.14 6.56
CA TRP A 158 -23.76 -16.10 5.99
C TRP A 158 -23.68 -15.67 4.52
N ASP A 159 -24.20 -16.55 3.63
CA ASP A 159 -24.55 -16.19 2.26
C ASP A 159 -26.08 -16.16 2.18
N GLY A 160 -26.66 -14.98 2.25
CA GLY A 160 -28.08 -14.79 2.49
C GLY A 160 -28.54 -15.44 3.80
N ASP A 161 -29.33 -16.53 3.70
CA ASP A 161 -29.84 -17.28 4.87
C ASP A 161 -29.15 -18.65 5.04
N VAL A 162 -28.07 -18.91 4.34
CA VAL A 162 -27.31 -20.17 4.39
C VAL A 162 -25.95 -19.91 5.01
N VAL A 163 -25.52 -20.78 5.94
CA VAL A 163 -24.16 -20.77 6.46
C VAL A 163 -23.25 -21.56 5.51
N VAL A 164 -22.26 -20.89 4.96
CA VAL A 164 -21.25 -21.48 4.06
C VAL A 164 -19.96 -21.68 4.84
N GLN A 165 -19.32 -22.85 4.65
CA GLN A 165 -17.96 -23.10 5.13
C GLN A 165 -16.97 -22.65 4.07
N GLU A 166 -15.90 -21.98 4.46
CA GLU A 166 -14.90 -21.46 3.55
C GLU A 166 -13.49 -21.69 4.09
N GLU A 167 -12.52 -21.71 3.17
CA GLU A 167 -11.09 -21.86 3.44
C GLU A 167 -10.34 -20.66 2.85
N ILE A 168 -9.88 -19.76 3.72
CA ILE A 168 -9.21 -18.51 3.32
C ILE A 168 -7.71 -18.74 3.14
N ASN A 169 -7.17 -18.29 2.03
CA ASN A 169 -5.73 -18.36 1.77
C ASN A 169 -5.00 -17.18 2.42
N PRO A 170 -3.92 -17.43 3.18
CA PRO A 170 -3.05 -16.36 3.69
C PRO A 170 -2.35 -15.61 2.56
N ALA A 171 -2.01 -14.35 2.80
CA ALA A 171 -1.26 -13.54 1.86
C ALA A 171 0.09 -14.18 1.49
N ARG A 172 0.46 -14.11 0.20
CA ARG A 172 1.69 -14.72 -0.36
C ARG A 172 2.44 -13.70 -1.23
N PRO A 173 3.66 -13.31 -0.87
CA PRO A 173 4.44 -12.35 -1.63
C PRO A 173 4.63 -12.75 -3.09
N PHE A 174 4.44 -11.81 -4.01
CA PHE A 174 4.79 -11.98 -5.41
C PHE A 174 6.27 -11.69 -5.64
N LYS A 175 7.01 -12.65 -6.16
CA LYS A 175 8.45 -12.48 -6.48
C LYS A 175 8.69 -11.36 -7.48
N GLY A 176 7.81 -11.25 -8.48
CA GLY A 176 7.89 -10.17 -9.47
C GLY A 176 7.74 -8.80 -8.84
N GLN A 177 6.82 -8.62 -7.90
CA GLN A 177 6.64 -7.34 -7.24
C GLN A 177 7.81 -6.99 -6.31
N ILE A 178 8.33 -7.97 -5.56
CA ILE A 178 9.56 -7.78 -4.78
C ILE A 178 10.70 -7.31 -5.69
N GLU A 179 10.90 -7.98 -6.82
CA GLU A 179 11.92 -7.62 -7.80
C GLU A 179 11.71 -6.21 -8.37
N LEU A 180 10.47 -5.86 -8.76
CA LEU A 180 10.13 -4.54 -9.30
C LEU A 180 10.37 -3.42 -8.28
N ILE A 181 9.88 -3.59 -7.05
CA ILE A 181 10.02 -2.62 -5.96
C ILE A 181 11.50 -2.36 -5.68
N ASN A 182 12.32 -3.41 -5.51
CA ASN A 182 13.75 -3.24 -5.28
C ASN A 182 14.46 -2.61 -6.50
N THR A 183 14.03 -2.93 -7.73
CA THR A 183 14.58 -2.32 -8.94
C THR A 183 14.28 -0.83 -9.02
N LEU A 184 13.05 -0.42 -8.69
CA LEU A 184 12.66 0.99 -8.62
C LEU A 184 13.52 1.75 -7.60
N GLN A 185 13.63 1.22 -6.38
CA GLN A 185 14.43 1.82 -5.30
C GLN A 185 15.90 1.93 -5.68
N ALA A 186 16.48 0.89 -6.28
CA ALA A 186 17.87 0.89 -6.77
C ALA A 186 18.13 1.92 -7.89
N ASN A 187 17.09 2.36 -8.58
CA ASN A 187 17.15 3.40 -9.61
C ASN A 187 16.72 4.79 -9.09
N GLY A 188 16.68 4.99 -7.79
CA GLY A 188 16.36 6.29 -7.17
C GLY A 188 14.92 6.73 -7.38
N ILE A 189 14.00 5.79 -7.54
CA ILE A 189 12.55 6.01 -7.60
C ILE A 189 11.98 5.60 -6.24
N ASP A 190 11.40 6.55 -5.51
CA ASP A 190 10.80 6.26 -4.21
C ASP A 190 9.54 5.39 -4.38
N VAL A 191 9.45 4.32 -3.59
CA VAL A 191 8.28 3.43 -3.60
C VAL A 191 7.42 3.69 -2.38
N TRP A 192 6.13 3.88 -2.63
CA TRP A 192 5.10 4.07 -1.62
C TRP A 192 4.04 2.98 -1.73
N ILE A 193 3.65 2.41 -0.60
CA ILE A 193 2.51 1.49 -0.52
C ILE A 193 1.30 2.28 -0.03
N VAL A 194 0.16 2.12 -0.72
CA VAL A 194 -1.08 2.85 -0.43
C VAL A 194 -2.23 1.84 -0.39
N SER A 195 -2.45 1.27 0.78
CA SER A 195 -3.34 0.14 1.00
C SER A 195 -4.64 0.54 1.70
N ALA A 196 -5.73 -0.17 1.43
CA ALA A 196 -6.97 -0.08 2.20
C ALA A 196 -6.91 -0.85 3.53
N SER A 197 -5.86 -1.63 3.75
CA SER A 197 -5.61 -2.37 4.99
C SER A 197 -4.98 -1.50 6.08
N ASN A 198 -5.01 -1.98 7.33
CA ASN A 198 -4.40 -1.31 8.47
C ASN A 198 -2.92 -0.98 8.21
N GLU A 199 -2.55 0.29 8.40
CA GLU A 199 -1.23 0.82 8.07
C GLU A 199 -0.10 0.06 8.76
N GLU A 200 -0.28 -0.31 10.03
CA GLU A 200 0.75 -1.02 10.79
C GLU A 200 0.91 -2.46 10.31
N VAL A 201 -0.18 -3.14 9.96
CA VAL A 201 -0.15 -4.50 9.38
C VAL A 201 0.65 -4.51 8.06
N VAL A 202 0.35 -3.57 7.16
CA VAL A 202 1.08 -3.45 5.88
C VAL A 202 2.56 -3.13 6.14
N ARG A 203 2.85 -2.16 7.03
CA ARG A 203 4.22 -1.76 7.39
C ARG A 203 5.02 -2.92 7.98
N MET A 204 4.40 -3.77 8.81
CA MET A 204 5.05 -4.95 9.41
C MET A 204 5.54 -5.95 8.38
N VAL A 205 4.96 -5.96 7.18
CA VAL A 205 5.38 -6.84 6.08
C VAL A 205 6.36 -6.13 5.16
N VAL A 206 5.99 -5.00 4.57
CA VAL A 206 6.79 -4.40 3.48
C VAL A 206 8.08 -3.75 3.95
N SER A 207 8.17 -3.37 5.23
CA SER A 207 9.38 -2.77 5.82
C SER A 207 10.23 -3.75 6.61
N ASP A 208 9.79 -5.01 6.76
CA ASP A 208 10.61 -6.06 7.38
C ASP A 208 11.51 -6.71 6.31
N PRO A 209 12.84 -6.67 6.47
CA PRO A 209 13.79 -7.24 5.50
C PRO A 209 13.54 -8.71 5.17
N LYS A 210 12.95 -9.49 6.09
CA LYS A 210 12.67 -10.91 5.86
C LYS A 210 11.71 -11.19 4.72
N TYR A 211 10.85 -10.22 4.35
CA TYR A 211 9.92 -10.33 3.22
C TYR A 211 10.50 -9.80 1.91
N GLY A 212 11.63 -9.08 1.98
CA GLY A 212 12.42 -8.67 0.82
C GLY A 212 11.92 -7.45 0.05
N TYR A 213 10.82 -6.79 0.44
CA TYR A 213 10.34 -5.57 -0.22
C TYR A 213 11.23 -4.36 0.05
N ASN A 214 11.78 -4.27 1.26
CA ASN A 214 12.67 -3.20 1.70
C ASN A 214 12.09 -1.78 1.55
N VAL A 215 10.77 -1.64 1.66
CA VAL A 215 10.11 -0.34 1.63
C VAL A 215 10.38 0.39 2.94
N LYS A 216 10.74 1.68 2.85
CA LYS A 216 10.95 2.51 4.05
C LYS A 216 9.68 2.55 4.89
N PRO A 217 9.75 2.42 6.22
CA PRO A 217 8.55 2.47 7.08
C PRO A 217 7.71 3.73 6.88
N GLU A 218 8.36 4.86 6.57
CA GLU A 218 7.72 6.15 6.32
C GLU A 218 6.89 6.16 5.03
N ASN A 219 7.22 5.29 4.09
CA ASN A 219 6.59 5.21 2.77
C ASN A 219 5.39 4.24 2.73
N VAL A 220 4.83 3.89 3.88
CA VAL A 220 3.63 3.06 3.98
C VAL A 220 2.45 3.93 4.38
N LEU A 221 1.43 3.98 3.54
CA LEU A 221 0.15 4.64 3.76
C LEU A 221 -0.94 3.57 3.80
N GLY A 222 -1.65 3.49 4.90
CA GLY A 222 -2.72 2.55 5.12
C GLY A 222 -3.86 3.19 5.91
N VAL A 223 -4.83 2.40 6.30
CA VAL A 223 -5.85 2.85 7.25
C VAL A 223 -5.19 2.94 8.61
N ALA A 224 -4.82 4.15 9.01
CA ALA A 224 -4.12 4.41 10.25
C ALA A 224 -5.12 4.51 11.41
N THR A 225 -4.91 3.71 12.46
CA THR A 225 -5.64 3.80 13.73
C THR A 225 -4.77 4.42 14.81
N MET A 226 -5.40 5.18 15.71
CA MET A 226 -4.69 5.77 16.83
C MET A 226 -4.11 4.67 17.74
N MET A 227 -2.93 4.93 18.25
CA MET A 227 -2.24 4.04 19.20
C MET A 227 -2.09 4.72 20.57
N ARG A 228 -2.05 3.93 21.61
CA ARG A 228 -1.91 4.39 22.98
C ARG A 228 -0.66 3.82 23.64
N ASN A 229 0.12 4.68 24.26
CA ASN A 229 1.12 4.26 25.24
C ASN A 229 0.39 3.93 26.56
N THR A 230 0.40 2.68 26.98
CA THR A 230 -0.33 2.25 28.19
C THR A 230 0.29 2.74 29.50
N THR A 231 1.55 3.19 29.48
CA THR A 231 2.25 3.70 30.67
C THR A 231 1.95 5.19 30.87
N SER A 232 2.08 6.02 29.82
CA SER A 232 1.84 7.47 29.93
C SER A 232 0.38 7.86 29.62
N GLY A 233 -0.38 7.01 28.94
CA GLY A 233 -1.72 7.31 28.45
C GLY A 233 -1.75 8.11 27.16
N ASP A 234 -0.59 8.50 26.62
CA ASP A 234 -0.48 9.34 25.43
C ASP A 234 -1.03 8.63 24.19
N LEU A 235 -1.68 9.41 23.34
CA LEU A 235 -2.17 8.98 22.03
C LEU A 235 -1.25 9.46 20.93
N THR A 236 -0.98 8.58 19.97
CA THR A 236 -0.17 8.87 18.79
C THR A 236 -0.66 8.06 17.58
N VAL A 237 -0.03 8.29 16.43
CA VAL A 237 -0.17 7.48 15.22
C VAL A 237 1.14 7.60 14.45
N SER A 238 1.55 6.55 13.73
CA SER A 238 2.82 6.57 12.99
C SER A 238 2.90 7.73 12.00
N ARG A 239 1.81 8.08 11.30
CA ARG A 239 1.78 9.26 10.41
C ARG A 239 2.17 10.56 11.11
N LYS A 240 1.62 10.80 12.31
CA LYS A 240 2.00 12.00 13.09
C LYS A 240 3.46 11.97 13.49
N GLN A 241 3.95 10.83 13.99
CA GLN A 241 5.34 10.69 14.39
C GLN A 241 6.30 10.91 13.21
N ILE A 242 5.94 10.43 12.00
CA ILE A 242 6.74 10.64 10.78
C ILE A 242 6.79 12.13 10.42
N ILE A 243 5.64 12.82 10.43
CA ILE A 243 5.56 14.26 10.19
C ILE A 243 6.41 15.04 11.20
N ASP A 244 6.35 14.66 12.46
CA ASP A 244 7.08 15.31 13.56
C ASP A 244 8.57 14.90 13.63
N GLY A 245 9.02 13.94 12.79
CA GLY A 245 10.39 13.40 12.81
C GLY A 245 10.71 12.59 14.06
N THR A 246 9.72 12.06 14.75
CA THR A 246 9.86 11.29 16.00
C THR A 246 9.54 9.81 15.86
N TYR A 247 9.28 9.34 14.62
CA TYR A 247 8.94 7.95 14.36
C TYR A 247 10.05 6.99 14.80
N ASN A 248 9.65 5.96 15.57
CA ASN A 248 10.56 4.91 16.01
C ASN A 248 9.82 3.57 15.97
N GLN A 249 10.09 2.78 14.94
CA GLN A 249 9.43 1.49 14.73
C GLN A 249 9.57 0.54 15.92
N THR A 250 10.75 0.46 16.53
CA THR A 250 10.99 -0.42 17.68
C THR A 250 10.22 0.01 18.92
N ALA A 251 10.20 1.31 19.21
CA ALA A 251 9.46 1.85 20.34
C ALA A 251 7.94 1.69 20.15
N ASN A 252 7.45 1.81 18.92
CA ASN A 252 6.04 1.64 18.60
C ASN A 252 5.53 0.22 18.85
N LEU A 253 6.39 -0.79 18.85
CA LEU A 253 5.99 -2.18 19.13
C LEU A 253 5.31 -2.36 20.50
N ASP A 254 5.53 -1.46 21.44
CA ASP A 254 4.91 -1.52 22.78
C ASP A 254 3.61 -0.71 22.89
N LEU A 255 3.21 -0.02 21.80
CA LEU A 255 1.95 0.70 21.73
C LEU A 255 0.77 -0.26 21.49
N VAL A 256 -0.40 0.13 21.97
CA VAL A 256 -1.66 -0.60 21.79
C VAL A 256 -2.51 0.11 20.76
N LEU A 257 -2.99 -0.63 19.77
CA LEU A 257 -3.93 -0.14 18.76
C LEU A 257 -5.27 0.24 19.39
N GLY A 258 -5.86 1.32 18.92
CA GLY A 258 -7.21 1.73 19.24
C GLY A 258 -8.13 1.63 18.03
N SER A 259 -9.43 1.84 18.25
CA SER A 259 -10.44 1.82 17.20
C SER A 259 -10.64 3.17 16.50
N TYR A 260 -10.00 4.24 16.94
CA TYR A 260 -10.19 5.57 16.36
C TYR A 260 -9.29 5.79 15.14
N LEU A 261 -9.89 6.21 14.00
CA LEU A 261 -9.18 6.40 12.74
C LEU A 261 -8.46 7.76 12.67
N TRP A 262 -7.28 7.74 12.04
CA TRP A 262 -6.57 8.92 11.57
C TRP A 262 -6.81 9.10 10.07
N THR A 263 -7.13 10.32 9.62
CA THR A 263 -7.50 10.61 8.21
C THR A 263 -6.36 11.30 7.44
N PRO A 264 -6.34 11.23 6.09
CA PRO A 264 -7.31 10.56 5.22
C PRO A 264 -7.17 9.04 5.26
N ALA A 265 -8.31 8.35 5.19
CA ALA A 265 -8.31 6.90 5.08
C ALA A 265 -8.09 6.46 3.62
N THR A 266 -7.42 5.33 3.41
CA THR A 266 -6.80 4.95 2.14
C THR A 266 -7.61 3.94 1.33
N TRP A 267 -8.89 4.21 1.13
CA TRP A 267 -9.76 3.51 0.18
C TRP A 267 -10.36 4.48 -0.83
N TYR A 268 -10.64 4.04 -2.05
CA TYR A 268 -11.19 4.86 -3.13
C TYR A 268 -10.40 6.18 -3.33
N ALA A 269 -11.09 7.30 -3.41
CA ALA A 269 -10.47 8.64 -3.53
C ALA A 269 -9.50 8.96 -2.38
N GLY A 270 -9.67 8.33 -1.22
CA GLY A 270 -8.79 8.49 -0.07
C GLY A 270 -7.36 8.02 -0.33
N LYS A 271 -7.14 7.00 -1.19
CA LYS A 271 -5.80 6.60 -1.63
C LYS A 271 -5.07 7.77 -2.29
N TRP A 272 -5.73 8.45 -3.22
CA TRP A 272 -5.14 9.63 -3.88
C TRP A 272 -5.00 10.82 -2.93
N ALA A 273 -5.96 11.04 -2.04
CA ALA A 273 -5.87 12.06 -1.01
C ALA A 273 -4.67 11.85 -0.08
N ALA A 274 -4.37 10.61 0.28
CA ALA A 274 -3.18 10.28 1.08
C ALA A 274 -1.88 10.56 0.31
N VAL A 275 -1.82 10.25 -0.99
CA VAL A 275 -0.67 10.61 -1.84
C VAL A 275 -0.46 12.13 -1.86
N LEU A 276 -1.51 12.90 -2.08
CA LEU A 276 -1.43 14.38 -2.08
C LEU A 276 -1.00 14.94 -0.71
N THR A 277 -1.39 14.29 0.38
CA THR A 277 -1.13 14.76 1.74
C THR A 277 0.30 14.40 2.21
N TYR A 278 0.78 13.20 1.89
CA TYR A 278 1.98 12.64 2.52
C TYR A 278 3.14 12.39 1.56
N VAL A 279 2.88 12.33 0.24
CA VAL A 279 3.93 12.05 -0.75
C VAL A 279 4.34 13.32 -1.49
N ASP A 280 3.46 13.81 -2.34
CA ASP A 280 3.69 15.05 -3.10
C ASP A 280 2.37 15.66 -3.57
N MET A 281 2.16 16.93 -3.29
CA MET A 281 0.94 17.66 -3.69
C MET A 281 0.91 17.99 -5.20
N TRP A 282 2.07 18.05 -5.85
CA TRP A 282 2.21 18.57 -7.21
C TRP A 282 2.65 17.53 -8.23
N LYS A 283 3.52 16.60 -7.80
CA LYS A 283 4.02 15.56 -8.69
C LYS A 283 3.04 14.39 -8.78
N LYS A 284 3.01 13.78 -9.95
CA LYS A 284 2.27 12.55 -10.21
C LYS A 284 3.22 11.36 -10.15
N PRO A 285 2.75 10.17 -9.72
CA PRO A 285 3.56 8.96 -9.77
C PRO A 285 3.90 8.58 -11.21
N ILE A 286 5.08 7.99 -11.41
CA ILE A 286 5.46 7.41 -12.71
C ILE A 286 5.00 5.95 -12.84
N LEU A 287 4.49 5.37 -11.78
CA LEU A 287 3.85 4.08 -11.77
C LEU A 287 2.77 4.07 -10.68
N ALA A 288 1.58 3.59 -11.03
CA ALA A 288 0.58 3.15 -10.07
C ALA A 288 0.27 1.68 -10.34
N ALA A 289 0.30 0.86 -9.29
CA ALA A 289 -0.05 -0.55 -9.33
C ALA A 289 -1.29 -0.83 -8.49
N GLY A 290 -2.20 -1.67 -9.00
CA GLY A 290 -3.44 -2.04 -8.32
C GLY A 290 -4.15 -3.22 -8.97
N ASP A 291 -5.26 -3.65 -8.37
CA ASP A 291 -6.04 -4.81 -8.79
C ASP A 291 -7.56 -4.62 -8.67
N THR A 292 -8.00 -3.60 -7.92
CA THR A 292 -9.42 -3.37 -7.62
C THR A 292 -9.94 -2.08 -8.26
N PRO A 293 -10.88 -2.16 -9.23
CA PRO A 293 -11.30 -1.02 -10.05
C PRO A 293 -11.81 0.18 -9.25
N GLY A 294 -12.65 -0.04 -8.25
CA GLY A 294 -13.21 1.04 -7.43
C GLY A 294 -12.16 1.73 -6.57
N SER A 295 -11.26 0.95 -5.97
CA SER A 295 -10.29 1.45 -4.99
C SER A 295 -9.07 2.11 -5.64
N ASP A 296 -8.49 1.53 -6.71
CA ASP A 296 -7.16 1.90 -7.21
C ASP A 296 -7.18 2.90 -8.37
N THR A 297 -8.33 3.05 -9.04
CA THR A 297 -8.42 3.89 -10.24
C THR A 297 -8.12 5.36 -9.98
N TYR A 298 -8.34 5.86 -8.76
CA TYR A 298 -7.93 7.21 -8.39
C TYR A 298 -6.42 7.42 -8.42
N MET A 299 -5.63 6.40 -8.06
CA MET A 299 -4.17 6.45 -8.22
C MET A 299 -3.78 6.27 -9.70
N HIS A 300 -4.39 5.29 -10.36
CA HIS A 300 -4.09 4.98 -11.76
C HIS A 300 -4.32 6.19 -12.67
N PHE A 301 -5.47 6.85 -12.63
CA PHE A 301 -5.75 7.98 -13.52
C PHE A 301 -4.91 9.23 -13.23
N ASN A 302 -4.08 9.19 -12.19
CA ASN A 302 -3.11 10.24 -11.88
C ASN A 302 -1.67 9.90 -12.23
N VAL A 303 -1.40 8.81 -12.94
CA VAL A 303 -0.05 8.49 -13.44
C VAL A 303 0.43 9.54 -14.44
N ASP A 304 1.71 9.92 -14.34
CA ASP A 304 2.37 10.83 -15.29
C ASP A 304 2.78 10.10 -16.59
N VAL A 305 1.80 9.84 -17.44
CA VAL A 305 2.03 9.17 -18.72
C VAL A 305 2.91 9.99 -19.68
N GLU A 306 3.02 11.32 -19.48
CA GLU A 306 3.85 12.20 -20.31
C GLU A 306 5.33 11.94 -20.07
N LYS A 307 5.68 11.64 -18.83
CA LYS A 307 7.01 11.14 -18.47
C LYS A 307 7.23 9.66 -18.84
N GLY A 308 6.27 9.03 -19.51
CA GLY A 308 6.29 7.61 -19.84
C GLY A 308 5.93 6.73 -18.67
N GLY A 309 5.19 7.28 -17.70
CA GLY A 309 4.65 6.53 -16.59
C GLY A 309 3.72 5.41 -17.05
N VAL A 310 3.53 4.40 -16.18
CA VAL A 310 2.85 3.14 -16.48
C VAL A 310 1.74 2.88 -15.46
N HIS A 311 0.57 2.48 -15.94
CA HIS A 311 -0.49 1.87 -15.16
C HIS A 311 -0.23 0.36 -15.09
N LEU A 312 0.10 -0.18 -13.92
CA LEU A 312 0.35 -1.60 -13.72
C LEU A 312 -0.88 -2.25 -13.08
N TRP A 313 -1.51 -3.16 -13.80
CA TRP A 313 -2.71 -3.86 -13.34
C TRP A 313 -2.42 -5.34 -13.10
N VAL A 314 -2.66 -5.81 -11.86
CA VAL A 314 -2.65 -7.23 -11.51
C VAL A 314 -4.07 -7.76 -11.68
N ASN A 315 -4.33 -8.44 -12.77
CA ASN A 315 -5.67 -8.88 -13.14
C ASN A 315 -6.06 -10.16 -12.41
N LYS A 316 -6.68 -10.01 -11.25
CA LYS A 316 -7.11 -11.15 -10.41
C LYS A 316 -8.41 -11.84 -10.88
N SER A 317 -9.25 -11.15 -11.68
CA SER A 317 -10.50 -11.72 -12.19
C SER A 317 -10.97 -11.06 -13.48
N ALA A 318 -11.75 -11.81 -14.27
CA ALA A 318 -12.35 -11.28 -15.50
C ALA A 318 -13.32 -10.13 -15.23
N SER A 319 -14.10 -10.21 -14.14
CA SER A 319 -15.06 -9.16 -13.76
C SER A 319 -14.37 -7.84 -13.38
N ASN A 320 -13.25 -7.91 -12.64
CA ASN A 320 -12.46 -6.71 -12.32
C ASN A 320 -11.85 -6.09 -13.57
N TRP A 321 -11.40 -6.91 -14.52
CA TRP A 321 -10.89 -6.43 -15.79
C TRP A 321 -11.95 -5.72 -16.63
N GLU A 322 -13.14 -6.29 -16.73
CA GLU A 322 -14.25 -5.68 -17.46
C GLU A 322 -14.68 -4.35 -16.82
N ALA A 323 -14.79 -4.32 -15.49
CA ALA A 323 -15.12 -3.10 -14.77
C ALA A 323 -14.04 -2.01 -14.98
N LEU A 324 -12.76 -2.38 -14.92
CA LEU A 324 -11.66 -1.45 -15.19
C LEU A 324 -11.71 -0.89 -16.62
N GLN A 325 -11.97 -1.73 -17.62
CA GLN A 325 -12.11 -1.27 -19.01
C GLN A 325 -13.23 -0.25 -19.17
N GLY A 326 -14.36 -0.44 -18.48
CA GLY A 326 -15.42 0.56 -18.40
C GLY A 326 -14.95 1.88 -17.84
N LEU A 327 -14.30 1.86 -16.68
CA LEU A 327 -13.75 3.06 -16.04
C LEU A 327 -12.68 3.77 -16.87
N ILE A 328 -11.82 3.04 -17.57
CA ILE A 328 -10.83 3.60 -18.51
C ILE A 328 -11.55 4.36 -19.63
N LYS A 329 -12.58 3.76 -20.23
CA LYS A 329 -13.37 4.38 -21.29
C LYS A 329 -14.05 5.65 -20.79
N ASP A 330 -14.77 5.57 -19.69
CA ASP A 330 -15.52 6.69 -19.12
C ASP A 330 -14.59 7.85 -18.72
N ASN A 331 -13.44 7.54 -18.12
CA ASN A 331 -12.45 8.55 -17.77
C ASN A 331 -11.83 9.20 -19.03
N ALA A 332 -11.52 8.42 -20.06
CA ALA A 332 -11.00 8.96 -21.32
C ALA A 332 -12.03 9.83 -22.04
N GLU A 333 -13.31 9.48 -22.01
CA GLU A 333 -14.40 10.29 -22.53
C GLU A 333 -14.56 11.60 -21.74
N GLY A 334 -14.60 11.52 -20.41
CA GLY A 334 -14.64 12.70 -19.54
C GLY A 334 -13.45 13.64 -19.76
N GLN A 335 -12.24 13.11 -19.98
CA GLN A 335 -11.07 13.91 -20.33
C GLN A 335 -11.28 14.66 -21.67
N ARG A 336 -11.86 14.01 -22.71
CA ARG A 336 -12.15 14.65 -24.00
C ARG A 336 -13.21 15.75 -23.88
N GLU A 337 -14.30 15.47 -23.18
CA GLU A 337 -15.40 16.41 -22.96
C GLU A 337 -14.92 17.67 -22.23
N ASN A 338 -14.04 17.51 -21.25
CA ASN A 338 -13.44 18.62 -20.51
C ASN A 338 -12.23 19.23 -21.22
N ARG A 339 -11.94 18.86 -22.46
CA ARG A 339 -10.79 19.34 -23.27
C ARG A 339 -9.45 19.13 -22.58
N LEU A 340 -9.35 18.08 -21.78
CA LEU A 340 -8.11 17.65 -21.16
C LEU A 340 -7.36 16.71 -22.11
N ARG A 341 -6.07 16.57 -21.88
CA ARG A 341 -5.29 15.53 -22.57
C ARG A 341 -5.75 14.14 -22.12
N VAL A 342 -6.01 13.27 -23.09
CA VAL A 342 -6.41 11.88 -22.81
C VAL A 342 -5.21 11.08 -22.34
N THR A 343 -5.24 10.64 -21.11
CA THR A 343 -4.20 9.85 -20.44
C THR A 343 -4.69 8.50 -19.94
N ALA A 344 -5.99 8.40 -19.65
CA ALA A 344 -6.59 7.23 -19.01
C ALA A 344 -6.43 5.92 -19.78
N ASP A 345 -6.36 5.97 -21.11
CA ASP A 345 -6.23 4.82 -22.01
C ASP A 345 -4.77 4.51 -22.43
N LYS A 346 -3.78 5.14 -21.80
CA LYS A 346 -2.36 5.03 -22.19
C LYS A 346 -1.54 4.16 -21.24
N ASN A 347 -0.49 3.52 -21.78
CA ASN A 347 0.60 2.89 -21.02
C ASN A 347 0.14 1.87 -19.95
N TRP A 348 -0.88 1.08 -20.24
CA TRP A 348 -1.29 -0.02 -19.38
C TRP A 348 -0.38 -1.22 -19.55
N VAL A 349 0.07 -1.80 -18.45
CA VAL A 349 0.72 -3.10 -18.34
C VAL A 349 -0.19 -3.98 -17.49
N VAL A 350 -0.68 -5.05 -18.07
CA VAL A 350 -1.60 -6.00 -17.43
C VAL A 350 -0.92 -7.34 -17.29
N VAL A 351 -0.95 -7.90 -16.09
CA VAL A 351 -0.39 -9.21 -15.76
C VAL A 351 -1.38 -10.02 -14.92
N LEU A 352 -1.27 -11.34 -14.98
CA LEU A 352 -2.01 -12.23 -14.09
C LEU A 352 -1.20 -12.46 -12.80
N PRO A 353 -1.85 -12.77 -11.66
CA PRO A 353 -1.15 -13.18 -10.44
C PRO A 353 -0.16 -14.32 -10.66
N THR A 354 -0.47 -15.26 -11.55
CA THR A 354 0.40 -16.40 -11.91
C THR A 354 1.65 -16.01 -12.68
N ASP A 355 1.66 -14.85 -13.31
CA ASP A 355 2.78 -14.39 -14.14
C ASP A 355 3.94 -13.83 -13.32
N ILE A 356 3.70 -13.49 -12.05
CA ILE A 356 4.62 -12.74 -11.17
C ILE A 356 4.88 -13.43 -9.83
N GLN A 357 4.54 -14.74 -9.71
CA GLN A 357 4.73 -15.57 -8.51
C GLN A 357 6.20 -15.90 -8.21
#